data_eacb6c336ab5a2bac87e60a091426382
#
_entry.id   eacb6c336ab5a2bac87e60a091426382
#
_cell.length_a   1.000
_cell.length_b   1.000
_cell.length_c   1.000
_cell.angle_alpha   90.00
_cell.angle_beta   90.00
_cell.angle_gamma   90.00
#
_symmetry.space_group_name_H-M   'P 1'
#
loop_
_entity.id
_entity.type
_entity.pdbx_description
1 polymer ?
#
loop_
_entity_poly.entity_id
_entity_poly.type
_entity_poly.pdbx_seq_one_letter_code
_entity_poly.pdbx_strand_id
1 'polypeptide(L)'
;ALSSAASDVYKRQMLEGLSKLEDFNIYIASPQSYTDKKIYGNCTPLDLPVITSKFNWNVIRALREIIKTYRIDLIYSPSSSGLSNALFASIGTRAKNIAYRGTQAKLKRFDPTYYLGILNPAVEHVVCETKDIEEYLSRFIARKRLTTSTKPFDIDWIKEAVRTPKQADDIPDDAFRCIYIGATKNRPFKGLTDLIDAFILLDDPRVHLTIVGEYGENDFQLAQQSKVSAQIHFLGQRSDAISFLVTSQLFILPSHRDASPRVVREAMACSVPC
;
A
#
# COMPACT_ATOMS: atom_id res chain seq x y z
N ALA A 1 1.37 8.72 9.01
CA ALA A 1 1.45 8.44 7.58
C ALA A 1 0.04 8.27 7.04
N LEU A 2 -0.35 9.11 6.09
CA LEU A 2 -1.57 8.90 5.32
C LEU A 2 -1.42 7.59 4.55
N SER A 3 -1.92 6.49 5.12
CA SER A 3 -2.05 5.26 4.39
C SER A 3 -3.32 5.37 3.57
N SER A 4 -3.25 5.10 2.28
CA SER A 4 -4.46 4.92 1.46
C SER A 4 -5.34 3.84 2.10
N ALA A 5 -6.66 3.94 2.00
CA ALA A 5 -7.60 2.93 2.52
C ALA A 5 -7.18 1.49 2.15
N ALA A 6 -6.55 1.31 1.00
CA ALA A 6 -5.97 0.06 0.51
C ALA A 6 -4.81 -0.50 1.36
N SER A 7 -3.95 0.37 1.93
CA SER A 7 -2.86 -0.06 2.82
C SER A 7 -3.39 -0.53 4.18
N ASP A 8 -4.51 0.00 4.62
CA ASP A 8 -5.11 -0.35 5.91
C ASP A 8 -5.78 -1.72 5.87
N VAL A 9 -6.37 -2.08 4.75
CA VAL A 9 -6.98 -3.40 4.56
C VAL A 9 -5.93 -4.52 4.62
N TYR A 10 -4.76 -4.33 4.00
CA TYR A 10 -3.65 -5.30 4.07
C TYR A 10 -3.15 -5.50 5.51
N LYS A 11 -2.93 -4.40 6.23
CA LYS A 11 -2.53 -4.47 7.64
C LYS A 11 -3.57 -5.21 8.47
N ARG A 12 -4.83 -4.98 8.20
CA ARG A 12 -5.95 -5.67 8.85
C ARG A 12 -5.86 -7.17 8.64
N GLN A 13 -5.73 -7.65 7.40
CA GLN A 13 -5.64 -9.09 7.11
C GLN A 13 -4.44 -9.75 7.80
N MET A 14 -3.27 -9.10 7.78
CA MET A 14 -2.11 -9.60 8.49
C MET A 14 -2.37 -9.70 10.00
N LEU A 15 -2.99 -8.68 10.59
CA LEU A 15 -3.30 -8.65 12.02
C LEU A 15 -4.39 -9.66 12.38
N GLU A 16 -5.43 -9.80 11.56
CA GLU A 16 -6.47 -10.83 11.72
C GLU A 16 -5.89 -12.25 11.61
N GLY A 17 -4.95 -12.46 10.69
CA GLY A 17 -4.23 -13.73 10.58
C GLY A 17 -3.37 -14.04 11.79
N LEU A 18 -2.60 -13.06 12.27
CA LEU A 18 -1.75 -13.20 13.44
C LEU A 18 -2.57 -13.36 14.74
N SER A 19 -3.72 -12.68 14.85
CA SER A 19 -4.58 -12.76 16.04
C SER A 19 -5.24 -14.13 16.25
N LYS A 20 -5.22 -14.98 15.23
CA LYS A 20 -5.68 -16.39 15.34
C LYS A 20 -4.61 -17.31 15.91
N LEU A 21 -3.39 -16.85 16.06
CA LEU A 21 -2.29 -17.59 16.66
C LEU A 21 -2.34 -17.37 18.18
N GLU A 22 -2.63 -18.41 18.94
CA GLU A 22 -2.82 -18.34 20.40
C GLU A 22 -1.55 -17.97 21.19
N ASP A 23 -0.38 -18.14 20.57
CA ASP A 23 0.92 -17.91 21.21
C ASP A 23 1.36 -16.42 21.21
N PHE A 24 0.55 -15.51 20.62
CA PHE A 24 0.95 -14.11 20.45
C PHE A 24 -0.01 -13.13 21.14
N ASN A 25 0.54 -12.26 21.98
CA ASN A 25 -0.15 -11.05 22.45
C ASN A 25 0.19 -9.91 21.47
N ILE A 26 -0.77 -9.43 20.72
CA ILE A 26 -0.56 -8.42 19.66
C ILE A 26 -1.05 -7.06 20.13
N TYR A 27 -0.17 -6.08 20.04
CA TYR A 27 -0.44 -4.69 20.39
C TYR A 27 -0.30 -3.81 19.16
N ILE A 28 -1.26 -2.90 18.95
CA ILE A 28 -1.25 -1.96 17.83
C ILE A 28 -1.03 -0.56 18.37
N ALA A 29 0.20 -0.06 18.25
CA ALA A 29 0.54 1.29 18.65
C ALA A 29 0.31 2.27 17.49
N SER A 30 -0.70 3.14 17.60
CA SER A 30 -1.04 4.14 16.58
C SER A 30 -1.70 5.37 17.23
N PRO A 31 -1.71 6.53 16.55
CA PRO A 31 -2.46 7.68 17.04
C PRO A 31 -3.96 7.38 17.20
N GLN A 32 -4.59 7.92 18.24
CA GLN A 32 -5.98 7.66 18.60
C GLN A 32 -6.97 7.85 17.44
N SER A 33 -6.71 8.81 16.56
CA SER A 33 -7.49 9.01 15.32
C SER A 33 -7.54 7.81 14.38
N TYR A 34 -6.65 6.84 14.55
CA TYR A 34 -6.60 5.61 13.77
C TYR A 34 -7.12 4.37 14.52
N THR A 35 -7.20 4.45 15.86
CA THR A 35 -7.66 3.33 16.71
C THR A 35 -9.18 3.28 16.85
N ASP A 36 -9.88 4.40 16.72
CA ASP A 36 -11.33 4.47 16.92
C ASP A 36 -12.16 3.68 15.90
N LYS A 37 -11.53 3.15 14.86
CA LYS A 37 -12.31 2.63 13.73
C LYS A 37 -12.40 1.11 13.60
N LYS A 38 -11.55 0.28 14.20
CA LYS A 38 -11.70 -1.20 14.21
C LYS A 38 -10.65 -1.88 15.08
N ILE A 39 -11.12 -2.58 16.11
CA ILE A 39 -10.38 -3.63 16.80
C ILE A 39 -10.16 -4.76 15.79
N TYR A 40 -8.92 -5.11 15.53
CA TYR A 40 -8.56 -6.19 14.61
C TYR A 40 -8.40 -7.49 15.41
N GLY A 41 -9.47 -8.28 15.49
CA GLY A 41 -9.44 -9.55 16.24
C GLY A 41 -9.04 -9.36 17.71
N ASN A 42 -8.16 -10.21 18.22
CA ASN A 42 -7.64 -10.18 19.61
C ASN A 42 -6.49 -9.20 19.82
N CYS A 43 -6.31 -8.19 18.93
CA CYS A 43 -5.26 -7.20 19.07
C CYS A 43 -5.64 -6.10 20.07
N THR A 44 -4.72 -5.70 20.93
CA THR A 44 -4.92 -4.62 21.91
C THR A 44 -4.45 -3.29 21.30
N PRO A 45 -5.33 -2.30 21.10
CA PRO A 45 -4.94 -0.97 20.66
C PRO A 45 -4.21 -0.19 21.77
N LEU A 46 -3.11 0.48 21.42
CA LEU A 46 -2.35 1.33 22.31
C LEU A 46 -2.19 2.71 21.69
N ASP A 47 -2.42 3.74 22.49
CA ASP A 47 -2.31 5.12 22.01
C ASP A 47 -0.86 5.56 21.85
N LEU A 48 -0.56 6.20 20.72
CA LEU A 48 0.76 6.71 20.37
C LEU A 48 0.64 8.12 19.79
N PRO A 49 1.50 9.07 20.18
CA PRO A 49 1.54 10.38 19.55
C PRO A 49 1.81 10.28 18.04
N VAL A 50 1.34 11.27 17.27
CA VAL A 50 1.56 11.32 15.82
C VAL A 50 3.07 11.36 15.52
N ILE A 51 3.52 10.47 14.64
CA ILE A 51 4.93 10.38 14.22
C ILE A 51 5.18 11.44 13.14
N THR A 52 5.82 12.54 13.50
CA THR A 52 6.13 13.66 12.58
C THR A 52 7.53 13.58 11.97
N SER A 53 8.45 12.86 12.59
CA SER A 53 9.86 12.77 12.14
C SER A 53 10.50 11.43 12.50
N LYS A 54 11.71 11.19 11.99
CA LYS A 54 12.53 10.02 12.34
C LYS A 54 13.03 10.03 13.79
N PHE A 55 13.03 11.19 14.42
CA PHE A 55 13.34 11.35 15.84
C PHE A 55 12.28 12.25 16.47
N ASN A 56 11.36 11.65 17.22
CA ASN A 56 10.31 12.35 17.94
C ASN A 56 10.32 11.90 19.41
N TRP A 57 10.80 12.78 20.29
CA TRP A 57 11.00 12.45 21.71
C TRP A 57 9.72 11.95 22.40
N ASN A 58 8.58 12.56 22.11
CA ASN A 58 7.30 12.14 22.70
C ASN A 58 6.91 10.72 22.26
N VAL A 59 7.11 10.40 20.98
CA VAL A 59 6.87 9.04 20.44
C VAL A 59 7.85 8.03 21.04
N ILE A 60 9.14 8.38 21.12
CA ILE A 60 10.18 7.52 21.69
C ILE A 60 9.87 7.19 23.16
N ARG A 61 9.47 8.21 23.94
CA ARG A 61 9.10 8.04 25.35
C ARG A 61 7.87 7.15 25.50
N ALA A 62 6.81 7.42 24.75
CA ALA A 62 5.58 6.62 24.77
C ALA A 62 5.84 5.16 24.37
N LEU A 63 6.60 4.93 23.26
CA LEU A 63 7.00 3.58 22.86
C LEU A 63 7.82 2.87 23.93
N ARG A 64 8.75 3.58 24.61
CA ARG A 64 9.56 3.00 25.66
C ARG A 64 8.71 2.54 26.87
N GLU A 65 7.71 3.35 27.25
CA GLU A 65 6.76 2.97 28.30
C GLU A 65 5.95 1.72 27.89
N ILE A 66 5.45 1.69 26.64
CA ILE A 66 4.74 0.53 26.09
C ILE A 66 5.65 -0.72 26.13
N ILE A 67 6.89 -0.64 25.65
CA ILE A 67 7.83 -1.75 25.64
C ILE A 67 8.01 -2.33 27.06
N LYS A 68 8.16 -1.48 28.05
CA LYS A 68 8.37 -1.91 29.45
C LYS A 68 7.11 -2.47 30.10
N THR A 69 5.98 -1.75 29.96
CA THR A 69 4.71 -2.10 30.61
C THR A 69 4.18 -3.44 30.11
N TYR A 70 4.19 -3.62 28.79
CA TYR A 70 3.66 -4.83 28.15
C TYR A 70 4.74 -5.89 27.87
N ARG A 71 5.99 -5.64 28.30
CA ARG A 71 7.13 -6.56 28.11
C ARG A 71 7.27 -7.00 26.65
N ILE A 72 7.24 -6.03 25.73
CA ILE A 72 7.29 -6.30 24.30
C ILE A 72 8.59 -7.01 23.92
N ASP A 73 8.49 -8.15 23.25
CA ASP A 73 9.63 -8.91 22.75
C ASP A 73 10.00 -8.52 21.32
N LEU A 74 9.01 -8.10 20.50
CA LEU A 74 9.21 -7.85 19.09
C LEU A 74 8.42 -6.61 18.63
N ILE A 75 9.07 -5.74 17.87
CA ILE A 75 8.48 -4.53 17.31
C ILE A 75 8.55 -4.63 15.79
N TYR A 76 7.39 -4.67 15.14
CA TYR A 76 7.27 -4.61 13.68
C TYR A 76 6.95 -3.20 13.23
N SER A 77 7.83 -2.61 12.42
CA SER A 77 7.71 -1.22 11.96
C SER A 77 7.48 -1.15 10.46
N PRO A 78 6.25 -0.82 10.00
CA PRO A 78 5.93 -0.74 8.57
C PRO A 78 6.38 0.56 7.90
N SER A 79 6.85 1.55 8.66
CA SER A 79 7.31 2.84 8.14
C SER A 79 8.72 3.18 8.61
N SER A 80 9.45 3.97 7.82
CA SER A 80 10.84 4.34 8.16
C SER A 80 10.93 5.25 9.39
N SER A 81 9.98 6.16 9.58
CA SER A 81 9.92 7.01 10.78
C SER A 81 9.52 6.21 12.01
N GLY A 82 8.56 5.28 11.89
CA GLY A 82 8.21 4.35 12.96
C GLY A 82 9.39 3.50 13.41
N LEU A 83 10.11 2.93 12.44
CA LEU A 83 11.31 2.15 12.72
C LEU A 83 12.38 2.96 13.46
N SER A 84 12.68 4.19 13.02
CA SER A 84 13.68 5.02 13.69
C SER A 84 13.30 5.31 15.14
N ASN A 85 12.06 5.70 15.41
CA ASN A 85 11.59 5.96 16.77
C ASN A 85 11.59 4.68 17.63
N ALA A 86 11.22 3.52 17.07
CA ALA A 86 11.25 2.24 17.74
C ALA A 86 12.68 1.81 18.14
N LEU A 87 13.65 2.01 17.23
CA LEU A 87 15.06 1.74 17.51
C LEU A 87 15.55 2.54 18.73
N PHE A 88 15.26 3.84 18.81
CA PHE A 88 15.62 4.65 19.98
C PHE A 88 14.88 4.20 21.24
N ALA A 89 13.60 3.88 21.14
CA ALA A 89 12.79 3.44 22.28
C ALA A 89 13.26 2.10 22.85
N SER A 90 13.77 1.19 22.01
CA SER A 90 14.21 -0.15 22.40
C SER A 90 15.61 -0.21 22.96
N ILE A 91 16.40 0.88 22.96
CA ILE A 91 17.76 0.89 23.53
C ILE A 91 17.73 0.44 24.99
N GLY A 92 18.57 -0.59 25.32
CA GLY A 92 18.66 -1.15 26.67
C GLY A 92 17.43 -1.97 27.10
N THR A 93 16.61 -2.39 26.17
CA THR A 93 15.51 -3.37 26.37
C THR A 93 15.84 -4.68 25.63
N ARG A 94 15.02 -5.73 25.85
CA ARG A 94 15.14 -6.99 25.10
C ARG A 94 14.36 -7.00 23.78
N ALA A 95 13.58 -5.95 23.51
CA ALA A 95 12.73 -5.87 22.34
C ALA A 95 13.55 -5.86 21.03
N LYS A 96 13.23 -6.76 20.13
CA LYS A 96 13.86 -6.87 18.80
C LYS A 96 13.09 -6.06 17.77
N ASN A 97 13.78 -5.39 16.86
CA ASN A 97 13.16 -4.56 15.83
C ASN A 97 13.15 -5.30 14.49
N ILE A 98 11.96 -5.43 13.90
CA ILE A 98 11.75 -5.90 12.53
C ILE A 98 11.30 -4.73 11.67
N ALA A 99 12.00 -4.53 10.56
CA ALA A 99 11.66 -3.53 9.57
C ALA A 99 10.87 -4.14 8.40
N TYR A 100 10.02 -3.33 7.78
CA TYR A 100 9.39 -3.65 6.51
C TYR A 100 9.91 -2.74 5.40
N ARG A 101 10.16 -3.32 4.22
CA ARG A 101 10.57 -2.58 3.03
C ARG A 101 9.66 -2.90 1.85
N GLY A 102 8.79 -1.94 1.49
CA GLY A 102 7.85 -2.04 0.37
C GLY A 102 8.20 -1.15 -0.82
N THR A 103 9.43 -0.61 -0.90
CA THR A 103 9.82 0.28 -2.00
C THR A 103 11.21 -0.06 -2.53
N GLN A 104 11.39 0.11 -3.85
CA GLN A 104 12.68 -0.05 -4.53
C GLN A 104 13.56 1.21 -4.48
N ALA A 105 13.17 2.25 -3.69
CA ALA A 105 13.94 3.47 -3.60
C ALA A 105 15.41 3.18 -3.22
N LYS A 106 16.34 3.76 -3.98
CA LYS A 106 17.79 3.53 -3.82
C LYS A 106 18.26 4.00 -2.45
N LEU A 107 18.98 3.13 -1.73
CA LEU A 107 19.70 3.47 -0.50
C LEU A 107 21.05 4.09 -0.86
N LYS A 108 21.43 5.13 -0.15
CA LYS A 108 22.76 5.73 -0.25
C LYS A 108 23.60 5.22 0.91
N ARG A 109 24.66 4.43 0.62
CA ARG A 109 25.50 3.78 1.63
C ARG A 109 26.14 4.75 2.61
N PHE A 110 26.43 5.96 2.16
CA PHE A 110 27.09 7.00 2.98
C PHE A 110 26.13 8.03 3.56
N ASP A 111 24.82 7.85 3.40
CA ASP A 111 23.82 8.71 4.01
C ASP A 111 23.50 8.21 5.43
N PRO A 112 23.92 8.96 6.49
CA PRO A 112 23.73 8.53 7.87
C PRO A 112 22.28 8.35 8.25
N THR A 113 21.33 8.96 7.52
CA THR A 113 19.90 8.85 7.82
C THR A 113 19.34 7.44 7.64
N TYR A 114 19.99 6.58 6.81
CA TYR A 114 19.61 5.17 6.67
C TYR A 114 20.08 4.32 7.86
N TYR A 115 21.14 4.74 8.57
CA TYR A 115 21.63 4.08 9.78
C TYR A 115 20.79 4.42 11.02
N LEU A 116 19.95 5.47 10.94
CA LEU A 116 18.90 5.73 11.92
C LEU A 116 17.63 4.89 11.64
N GLY A 117 17.68 4.00 10.67
CA GLY A 117 16.56 3.18 10.23
C GLY A 117 17.01 1.81 9.74
N ILE A 118 16.70 1.47 8.49
CA ILE A 118 16.82 0.11 7.95
C ILE A 118 18.25 -0.47 7.94
N LEU A 119 19.29 0.37 7.87
CA LEU A 119 20.70 -0.06 7.94
C LEU A 119 21.23 -0.09 9.37
N ASN A 120 20.42 0.18 10.39
CA ASN A 120 20.83 0.13 11.77
C ASN A 120 21.17 -1.31 12.18
N PRO A 121 22.31 -1.55 12.84
CA PRO A 121 22.67 -2.89 13.33
C PRO A 121 21.65 -3.52 14.29
N ALA A 122 20.88 -2.69 15.03
CA ALA A 122 19.82 -3.13 15.95
C ALA A 122 18.52 -3.53 15.25
N VAL A 123 18.42 -3.44 13.91
CA VAL A 123 17.34 -4.08 13.14
C VAL A 123 17.65 -5.57 13.05
N GLU A 124 16.93 -6.40 13.74
CA GLU A 124 17.12 -7.85 13.77
C GLU A 124 16.85 -8.49 12.40
N HIS A 125 15.73 -8.08 11.78
CA HIS A 125 15.27 -8.64 10.51
C HIS A 125 14.56 -7.61 9.63
N VAL A 126 14.60 -7.81 8.31
CA VAL A 126 13.89 -6.97 7.34
C VAL A 126 12.99 -7.84 6.49
N VAL A 127 11.69 -7.56 6.51
CA VAL A 127 10.69 -8.15 5.63
C VAL A 127 10.62 -7.33 4.35
N CYS A 128 10.96 -7.94 3.22
CA CYS A 128 10.93 -7.35 1.89
C CYS A 128 9.63 -7.70 1.17
N GLU A 129 9.00 -6.74 0.51
CA GLU A 129 7.75 -6.98 -0.21
C GLU A 129 7.95 -7.86 -1.47
N THR A 130 9.12 -7.76 -2.11
CA THR A 130 9.45 -8.53 -3.32
C THR A 130 10.86 -9.10 -3.25
N LYS A 131 11.13 -10.13 -4.08
CA LYS A 131 12.48 -10.70 -4.23
C LYS A 131 13.49 -9.66 -4.73
N ASP A 132 13.09 -8.77 -5.63
CA ASP A 132 13.96 -7.72 -6.15
C ASP A 132 14.43 -6.77 -5.04
N ILE A 133 13.52 -6.44 -4.09
CA ILE A 133 13.87 -5.63 -2.91
C ILE A 133 14.83 -6.39 -2.01
N GLU A 134 14.61 -7.68 -1.77
CA GLU A 134 15.49 -8.52 -0.98
C GLU A 134 16.89 -8.61 -1.62
N GLU A 135 16.95 -8.87 -2.93
CA GLU A 135 18.20 -8.94 -3.66
C GLU A 135 18.95 -7.60 -3.63
N TYR A 136 18.23 -6.49 -3.83
CA TYR A 136 18.82 -5.17 -3.70
C TYR A 136 19.37 -4.91 -2.30
N LEU A 137 18.62 -5.24 -1.25
CA LEU A 137 19.04 -5.05 0.14
C LEU A 137 20.18 -5.97 0.57
N SER A 138 20.33 -7.14 -0.06
CA SER A 138 21.43 -8.07 0.23
C SER A 138 22.81 -7.49 -0.03
N ARG A 139 22.92 -6.39 -0.77
CA ARG A 139 24.14 -5.62 -0.99
C ARG A 139 24.57 -4.79 0.24
N PHE A 140 23.66 -4.61 1.20
CA PHE A 140 23.86 -3.76 2.40
C PHE A 140 23.66 -4.54 3.70
N ILE A 141 22.81 -5.55 3.70
CA ILE A 141 22.37 -6.30 4.87
C ILE A 141 22.60 -7.79 4.60
N ALA A 142 23.11 -8.52 5.59
CA ALA A 142 23.34 -9.95 5.45
C ALA A 142 22.06 -10.71 5.09
N ARG A 143 22.10 -11.61 4.10
CA ARG A 143 20.91 -12.36 3.59
C ARG A 143 20.11 -13.06 4.67
N LYS A 144 20.77 -13.61 5.71
CA LYS A 144 20.08 -14.25 6.85
C LYS A 144 19.15 -13.33 7.64
N ARG A 145 19.29 -12.02 7.46
CA ARG A 145 18.42 -10.99 8.08
C ARG A 145 17.36 -10.45 7.12
N LEU A 146 17.20 -11.06 5.96
CA LEU A 146 16.22 -10.66 4.95
C LEU A 146 15.26 -11.81 4.69
N THR A 147 13.98 -11.48 4.49
CA THR A 147 12.96 -12.43 4.05
C THR A 147 12.00 -11.72 3.12
N THR A 148 11.67 -12.36 2.01
CA THR A 148 10.59 -11.88 1.14
C THR A 148 9.26 -12.41 1.65
N SER A 149 8.34 -11.51 1.91
CA SER A 149 6.93 -11.81 2.18
C SER A 149 6.05 -10.89 1.37
N THR A 150 5.41 -11.44 0.35
CA THR A 150 4.45 -10.69 -0.46
C THR A 150 3.22 -10.35 0.37
N LYS A 151 2.57 -9.23 0.07
CA LYS A 151 1.31 -8.88 0.74
C LYS A 151 0.29 -10.00 0.56
N PRO A 152 -0.40 -10.45 1.60
CA PRO A 152 -1.47 -11.43 1.45
C PRO A 152 -2.56 -10.89 0.53
N PHE A 153 -3.23 -11.80 -0.12
CA PHE A 153 -4.36 -11.51 -0.97
C PHE A 153 -5.52 -12.41 -0.55
N ASP A 154 -6.64 -11.80 -0.19
CA ASP A 154 -7.84 -12.51 0.19
C ASP A 154 -8.78 -12.59 -1.01
N ILE A 155 -9.02 -13.78 -1.51
CA ILE A 155 -9.88 -14.04 -2.66
C ILE A 155 -11.36 -13.78 -2.35
N ASP A 156 -11.75 -13.78 -1.06
CA ASP A 156 -13.15 -13.57 -0.68
C ASP A 156 -13.65 -12.16 -1.04
N TRP A 157 -12.75 -11.19 -1.15
CA TRP A 157 -13.13 -9.86 -1.64
C TRP A 157 -13.60 -9.84 -3.09
N ILE A 158 -13.07 -10.74 -3.90
CA ILE A 158 -13.45 -10.87 -5.30
C ILE A 158 -14.83 -11.50 -5.43
N LYS A 159 -15.18 -12.42 -4.53
CA LYS A 159 -16.46 -13.12 -4.57
C LYS A 159 -17.64 -12.15 -4.52
N GLU A 160 -17.57 -11.11 -3.68
CA GLU A 160 -18.65 -10.11 -3.62
C GLU A 160 -18.68 -9.23 -4.87
N ALA A 161 -17.54 -8.80 -5.38
CA ALA A 161 -17.45 -8.01 -6.60
C ALA A 161 -17.96 -8.77 -7.82
N VAL A 162 -17.71 -10.07 -7.90
CA VAL A 162 -18.24 -10.95 -8.99
C VAL A 162 -19.76 -11.09 -8.90
N ARG A 163 -20.34 -11.07 -7.69
CA ARG A 163 -21.80 -11.13 -7.50
C ARG A 163 -22.50 -9.82 -7.85
N THR A 164 -21.79 -8.71 -7.77
CA THR A 164 -22.33 -7.36 -8.00
C THR A 164 -21.54 -6.62 -9.07
N PRO A 165 -21.48 -7.15 -10.32
CA PRO A 165 -20.74 -6.51 -11.40
C PRO A 165 -21.34 -5.13 -11.71
N LYS A 166 -20.49 -4.17 -12.03
CA LYS A 166 -20.88 -2.79 -12.37
C LYS A 166 -20.16 -2.32 -13.62
N GLN A 167 -20.80 -1.45 -14.36
CA GLN A 167 -20.24 -0.75 -15.51
C GLN A 167 -20.38 0.76 -15.29
N ALA A 168 -19.52 1.57 -15.87
CA ALA A 168 -19.73 3.00 -15.92
C ALA A 168 -20.92 3.32 -16.84
N ASP A 169 -21.64 4.37 -16.50
CA ASP A 169 -22.77 4.83 -17.31
C ASP A 169 -22.28 5.26 -18.71
N ASP A 170 -23.16 5.20 -19.70
CA ASP A 170 -22.93 5.65 -21.09
C ASP A 170 -21.85 4.86 -21.87
N ILE A 171 -21.46 3.67 -21.42
CA ILE A 171 -20.60 2.77 -22.20
C ILE A 171 -21.48 1.81 -23.02
N PRO A 172 -21.33 1.75 -24.35
CA PRO A 172 -22.05 0.80 -25.18
C PRO A 172 -21.75 -0.65 -24.78
N ASP A 173 -22.74 -1.55 -24.91
CA ASP A 173 -22.62 -2.96 -24.52
C ASP A 173 -21.55 -3.70 -25.33
N ASP A 174 -21.35 -3.33 -26.58
CA ASP A 174 -20.38 -3.90 -27.51
C ASP A 174 -19.00 -3.24 -27.44
N ALA A 175 -18.82 -2.22 -26.57
CA ALA A 175 -17.55 -1.53 -26.42
C ALA A 175 -16.49 -2.41 -25.76
N PHE A 176 -15.23 -2.25 -26.16
CA PHE A 176 -14.06 -2.80 -25.45
C PHE A 176 -13.74 -1.94 -24.23
N ARG A 177 -13.92 -2.50 -23.06
CA ARG A 177 -13.81 -1.78 -21.78
C ARG A 177 -12.44 -1.96 -21.15
N CYS A 178 -11.67 -0.88 -21.14
CA CYS A 178 -10.43 -0.76 -20.36
C CYS A 178 -10.74 -0.14 -18.99
N ILE A 179 -9.97 -0.51 -17.99
CA ILE A 179 -10.07 0.09 -16.66
C ILE A 179 -8.70 0.43 -16.08
N TYR A 180 -8.62 1.61 -15.45
CA TYR A 180 -7.53 2.04 -14.59
C TYR A 180 -8.05 2.21 -13.17
N ILE A 181 -7.35 1.64 -12.17
CA ILE A 181 -7.69 1.80 -10.74
C ILE A 181 -6.47 2.30 -9.99
N GLY A 182 -6.55 3.52 -9.48
CA GLY A 182 -5.45 4.10 -8.70
C GLY A 182 -5.68 5.55 -8.30
N ALA A 183 -5.11 5.98 -7.18
CA ALA A 183 -5.11 7.37 -6.76
C ALA A 183 -3.89 8.07 -7.38
N THR A 184 -4.13 9.03 -8.29
CA THR A 184 -3.09 9.77 -9.04
C THR A 184 -2.89 11.18 -8.54
N LYS A 185 -3.84 11.77 -7.82
CA LYS A 185 -3.71 13.10 -7.25
C LYS A 185 -2.41 13.22 -6.45
N ASN A 186 -1.56 14.14 -6.83
CA ASN A 186 -0.20 14.33 -6.28
C ASN A 186 0.74 13.12 -6.48
N ARG A 187 0.44 12.22 -7.44
CA ARG A 187 1.22 11.01 -7.74
C ARG A 187 1.38 10.80 -9.26
N PRO A 188 2.04 11.72 -9.96
CA PRO A 188 2.17 11.65 -11.43
C PRO A 188 2.86 10.35 -11.90
N PHE A 189 3.72 9.76 -11.03
CA PHE A 189 4.38 8.48 -11.33
C PHE A 189 3.43 7.29 -11.49
N LYS A 190 2.14 7.45 -11.27
CA LYS A 190 1.10 6.43 -11.52
C LYS A 190 0.69 6.34 -12.99
N GLY A 191 1.15 7.26 -13.84
CA GLY A 191 1.06 7.19 -15.29
C GLY A 191 -0.33 7.43 -15.87
N LEU A 192 -1.26 8.07 -15.14
CA LEU A 192 -2.61 8.33 -15.68
C LEU A 192 -2.57 9.29 -16.87
N THR A 193 -1.73 10.32 -16.81
CA THR A 193 -1.53 11.26 -17.91
C THR A 193 -1.07 10.52 -19.18
N ASP A 194 -0.06 9.65 -19.06
CA ASP A 194 0.44 8.85 -20.18
C ASP A 194 -0.65 7.94 -20.78
N LEU A 195 -1.52 7.40 -19.92
CA LEU A 195 -2.64 6.57 -20.36
C LEU A 195 -3.67 7.37 -21.15
N ILE A 196 -4.02 8.58 -20.68
CA ILE A 196 -4.96 9.48 -21.41
C ILE A 196 -4.37 9.86 -22.77
N ASP A 197 -3.08 10.23 -22.81
CA ASP A 197 -2.39 10.53 -24.06
C ASP A 197 -2.42 9.35 -25.04
N ALA A 198 -2.20 8.14 -24.54
CA ALA A 198 -2.28 6.92 -25.35
C ALA A 198 -3.70 6.70 -25.92
N PHE A 199 -4.76 6.98 -25.15
CA PHE A 199 -6.15 6.90 -25.60
C PHE A 199 -6.47 7.95 -26.66
N ILE A 200 -5.95 9.17 -26.53
CA ILE A 200 -6.07 10.23 -27.53
C ILE A 200 -5.41 9.81 -28.86
N LEU A 201 -4.27 9.11 -28.79
CA LEU A 201 -3.57 8.60 -29.96
C LEU A 201 -4.26 7.39 -30.58
N LEU A 202 -4.84 6.51 -29.77
CA LEU A 202 -5.55 5.32 -30.23
C LEU A 202 -6.75 5.69 -31.11
N ASP A 203 -7.53 6.69 -30.69
CA ASP A 203 -8.65 7.26 -31.43
C ASP A 203 -9.65 6.23 -32.01
N ASP A 204 -9.92 5.17 -31.25
CA ASP A 204 -10.87 4.11 -31.64
C ASP A 204 -12.18 4.25 -30.83
N PRO A 205 -13.32 4.59 -31.50
CA PRO A 205 -14.57 4.85 -30.80
C PRO A 205 -15.18 3.62 -30.12
N ARG A 206 -14.64 2.41 -30.38
CA ARG A 206 -15.09 1.18 -29.76
C ARG A 206 -14.44 0.93 -28.41
N VAL A 207 -13.37 1.68 -28.05
CA VAL A 207 -12.59 1.46 -26.84
C VAL A 207 -12.91 2.54 -25.81
N HIS A 208 -13.37 2.12 -24.64
CA HIS A 208 -13.72 2.99 -23.52
C HIS A 208 -12.79 2.76 -22.33
N LEU A 209 -12.44 3.83 -21.62
CA LEU A 209 -11.58 3.81 -20.42
C LEU A 209 -12.37 4.26 -19.20
N THR A 210 -12.49 3.39 -18.22
CA THR A 210 -13.02 3.73 -16.89
C THR A 210 -11.87 4.02 -15.94
N ILE A 211 -11.88 5.18 -15.29
CA ILE A 211 -10.86 5.62 -14.32
C ILE A 211 -11.50 5.64 -12.94
N VAL A 212 -10.99 4.79 -12.03
CA VAL A 212 -11.44 4.69 -10.64
C VAL A 212 -10.32 5.10 -9.69
N GLY A 213 -10.60 6.08 -8.83
CA GLY A 213 -9.66 6.60 -7.84
C GLY A 213 -9.62 8.12 -7.83
N GLU A 214 -8.85 8.68 -6.93
CA GLU A 214 -8.66 10.12 -6.83
C GLU A 214 -7.67 10.59 -7.91
N TYR A 215 -8.09 11.50 -8.77
CA TYR A 215 -7.30 12.02 -9.90
C TYR A 215 -6.98 13.51 -9.74
N GLY A 216 -6.01 13.99 -10.50
CA GLY A 216 -5.65 15.40 -10.58
C GLY A 216 -6.56 16.17 -11.56
N GLU A 217 -6.77 17.46 -11.30
CA GLU A 217 -7.54 18.32 -12.19
C GLU A 217 -6.95 18.37 -13.61
N ASN A 218 -5.63 18.38 -13.73
CA ASN A 218 -4.95 18.40 -15.03
C ASN A 218 -5.27 17.15 -15.87
N ASP A 219 -5.33 15.96 -15.27
CA ASP A 219 -5.69 14.73 -15.96
C ASP A 219 -7.14 14.78 -16.45
N PHE A 220 -8.04 15.30 -15.63
CA PHE A 220 -9.43 15.48 -15.99
C PHE A 220 -9.60 16.46 -17.16
N GLN A 221 -8.97 17.63 -17.09
CA GLN A 221 -9.04 18.64 -18.15
C GLN A 221 -8.44 18.13 -19.47
N LEU A 222 -7.31 17.42 -19.43
CA LEU A 222 -6.69 16.80 -20.59
C LEU A 222 -7.69 15.88 -21.32
N ALA A 223 -8.36 15.01 -20.58
CA ALA A 223 -9.36 14.10 -21.14
C ALA A 223 -10.58 14.85 -21.69
N GLN A 224 -11.13 15.81 -20.94
CA GLN A 224 -12.33 16.56 -21.32
C GLN A 224 -12.14 17.43 -22.57
N GLN A 225 -10.94 17.97 -22.77
CA GLN A 225 -10.61 18.80 -23.95
C GLN A 225 -10.21 17.95 -25.16
N SER A 226 -10.10 16.64 -25.02
CA SER A 226 -9.71 15.74 -26.10
C SER A 226 -10.89 15.32 -26.96
N LYS A 227 -10.59 14.86 -28.18
CA LYS A 227 -11.57 14.29 -29.12
C LYS A 227 -12.20 12.97 -28.64
N VAL A 228 -11.57 12.31 -27.66
CA VAL A 228 -12.02 11.03 -27.06
C VAL A 228 -12.70 11.22 -25.69
N SER A 229 -13.10 12.44 -25.36
CA SER A 229 -13.69 12.77 -24.05
C SER A 229 -14.92 11.91 -23.69
N ALA A 230 -15.76 11.58 -24.69
CA ALA A 230 -16.93 10.72 -24.50
C ALA A 230 -16.58 9.25 -24.19
N GLN A 231 -15.33 8.84 -24.39
CA GLN A 231 -14.84 7.48 -24.17
C GLN A 231 -14.08 7.31 -22.84
N ILE A 232 -13.82 8.40 -22.10
CA ILE A 232 -13.08 8.40 -20.85
C ILE A 232 -13.99 8.75 -19.68
N HIS A 233 -14.25 7.76 -18.81
CA HIS A 233 -15.22 7.82 -17.72
C HIS A 233 -14.52 7.92 -16.37
N PHE A 234 -14.62 9.07 -15.70
CA PHE A 234 -14.04 9.32 -14.37
C PHE A 234 -15.08 9.03 -13.28
N LEU A 235 -14.86 8.00 -12.48
CA LEU A 235 -15.78 7.59 -11.41
C LEU A 235 -15.36 8.11 -10.02
N GLY A 236 -14.19 8.75 -9.91
CA GLY A 236 -13.66 9.18 -8.63
C GLY A 236 -13.30 8.02 -7.69
N GLN A 237 -13.15 8.33 -6.41
CA GLN A 237 -12.82 7.32 -5.40
C GLN A 237 -14.04 6.46 -5.06
N ARG A 238 -13.87 5.13 -5.17
CA ARG A 238 -14.95 4.15 -4.92
C ARG A 238 -14.48 3.00 -4.03
N SER A 239 -15.34 2.55 -3.14
CA SER A 239 -15.11 1.35 -2.33
C SER A 239 -15.39 0.05 -3.09
N ASP A 240 -16.19 0.12 -4.16
CA ASP A 240 -16.62 -0.99 -5.02
C ASP A 240 -15.85 -1.07 -6.35
N ALA A 241 -14.62 -0.54 -6.40
CA ALA A 241 -13.79 -0.49 -7.61
C ALA A 241 -13.63 -1.86 -8.31
N ILE A 242 -13.57 -2.95 -7.55
CA ILE A 242 -13.42 -4.30 -8.10
C ILE A 242 -14.66 -4.71 -8.89
N SER A 243 -15.85 -4.24 -8.55
CA SER A 243 -17.08 -4.54 -9.30
C SER A 243 -17.06 -3.99 -10.73
N PHE A 244 -16.35 -2.87 -10.97
CA PHE A 244 -16.10 -2.33 -12.30
C PHE A 244 -14.98 -3.08 -13.03
N LEU A 245 -13.99 -3.59 -12.29
CA LEU A 245 -12.91 -4.39 -12.84
C LEU A 245 -13.43 -5.69 -13.45
N VAL A 246 -14.37 -6.36 -12.77
CA VAL A 246 -14.98 -7.63 -13.23
C VAL A 246 -15.64 -7.52 -14.61
N THR A 247 -16.17 -6.36 -14.96
CA THR A 247 -16.85 -6.13 -16.26
C THR A 247 -15.90 -5.63 -17.36
N SER A 248 -14.64 -5.42 -17.04
CA SER A 248 -13.65 -4.88 -17.98
C SER A 248 -12.89 -6.00 -18.70
N GLN A 249 -12.51 -5.78 -19.96
CA GLN A 249 -11.72 -6.70 -20.76
C GLN A 249 -10.22 -6.52 -20.58
N LEU A 250 -9.76 -5.33 -20.13
CA LEU A 250 -8.34 -5.04 -19.94
C LEU A 250 -8.15 -4.09 -18.75
N PHE A 251 -7.29 -4.47 -17.82
CA PHE A 251 -6.79 -3.60 -16.77
C PHE A 251 -5.46 -2.97 -17.19
N ILE A 252 -5.33 -1.64 -17.07
CA ILE A 252 -4.12 -0.93 -17.48
C ILE A 252 -3.56 -0.17 -16.28
N LEU A 253 -2.26 -0.38 -15.98
CA LEU A 253 -1.55 0.32 -14.91
C LEU A 253 -0.14 0.74 -15.36
N PRO A 254 0.02 1.89 -16.04
CA PRO A 254 1.30 2.34 -16.58
C PRO A 254 2.17 3.05 -15.53
N SER A 255 2.22 2.50 -14.31
CA SER A 255 2.97 3.11 -13.20
C SER A 255 4.48 3.03 -13.43
N HIS A 256 5.17 4.17 -13.36
CA HIS A 256 6.64 4.25 -13.44
C HIS A 256 7.34 3.71 -12.18
N ARG A 257 6.64 3.69 -11.03
CA ARG A 257 7.19 3.26 -9.73
C ARG A 257 6.12 2.57 -8.89
N ASP A 258 6.05 1.25 -9.02
CA ASP A 258 5.23 0.43 -8.14
C ASP A 258 5.94 -0.90 -7.90
N ALA A 259 6.18 -1.25 -6.65
CA ALA A 259 6.94 -2.47 -6.34
C ALA A 259 6.05 -3.73 -6.45
N SER A 260 4.77 -3.60 -6.03
CA SER A 260 3.81 -4.70 -6.02
C SER A 260 2.40 -4.13 -5.92
N PRO A 261 1.85 -3.63 -7.06
CA PRO A 261 0.53 -3.02 -7.06
C PRO A 261 -0.55 -4.07 -6.77
N ARG A 262 -1.33 -3.83 -5.72
CA ARG A 262 -2.37 -4.77 -5.29
C ARG A 262 -3.44 -4.96 -6.36
N VAL A 263 -3.80 -3.89 -7.06
CA VAL A 263 -4.83 -3.91 -8.09
C VAL A 263 -4.51 -4.84 -9.28
N VAL A 264 -3.23 -5.07 -9.58
CA VAL A 264 -2.83 -6.07 -10.59
C VAL A 264 -3.26 -7.48 -10.14
N ARG A 265 -3.06 -7.82 -8.87
CA ARG A 265 -3.48 -9.11 -8.33
C ARG A 265 -5.01 -9.23 -8.25
N GLU A 266 -5.69 -8.12 -7.97
CA GLU A 266 -7.15 -8.03 -8.03
C GLU A 266 -7.65 -8.31 -9.45
N ALA A 267 -7.02 -7.70 -10.46
CA ALA A 267 -7.35 -7.94 -11.87
C ALA A 267 -7.10 -9.39 -12.29
N MET A 268 -5.92 -9.94 -11.95
CA MET A 268 -5.60 -11.35 -12.23
C MET A 268 -6.60 -12.32 -11.56
N ALA A 269 -7.02 -12.04 -10.33
CA ALA A 269 -7.98 -12.86 -9.60
C ALA A 269 -9.40 -12.74 -10.17
N CYS A 270 -9.74 -11.61 -10.82
CA CYS A 270 -10.96 -11.43 -11.61
C CYS A 270 -10.84 -12.03 -13.02
N SER A 271 -9.72 -12.67 -13.38
CA SER A 271 -9.44 -13.14 -14.73
C SER A 271 -9.42 -12.05 -15.79
N VAL A 272 -9.08 -10.81 -15.40
CA VAL A 272 -8.94 -9.68 -16.30
C VAL A 272 -7.47 -9.55 -16.71
N PRO A 273 -7.16 -9.55 -18.01
CA PRO A 273 -5.82 -9.29 -18.53
C PRO A 273 -5.25 -7.94 -18.06
N CYS A 274 -3.90 -7.87 -17.89
CA CYS A 274 -3.22 -6.67 -17.36
C CYS A 274 -2.11 -6.21 -18.31
#